data_179f5e94572289da55cef0a6c27191f8
#
_entry.id   179f5e94572289da55cef0a6c27191f8
#
_cell.length_a   1.000
_cell.length_b   1.000
_cell.length_c   1.000
_cell.angle_alpha   90.00
_cell.angle_beta   90.00
_cell.angle_gamma   90.00
#
_symmetry.space_group_name_H-M   'P 1'
#
loop_
_entity.id
_entity.type
_entity.pdbx_description
1 polymer ?
#
loop_
_entity_poly.entity_id
_entity_poly.type
_entity_poly.pdbx_seq_one_letter_code
_entity_poly.pdbx_strand_id
1 'polypeptide(L)'
;DLVSRASDDVTAVRDAANGALPRLVNTMIMVIVSVGALASLHPSFFIPVVLAGVLYGLAIREFLRTAQPVYQAERRASTTQSQHILSTIHGLDAVRAFGVEGLRTHTVADGSWQAVRWSLRGRFLGNTLVVRLLVGEAVATIGVAWTGYLLVMTNRVSVGAAATAVLVLLRLFSPVRFLLMFLNNLQAAWVCLQRVVGVICLRPEEPVASEQSIPTTHAH
;
A
#
# COMPACT_ATOMS: atom_id res chain seq x y z
N ASP A 1 17.82 -4.36 -21.37
CA ASP A 1 17.40 -4.58 -19.98
C ASP A 1 17.46 -3.33 -19.08
N LEU A 2 18.56 -2.53 -19.08
CA LEU A 2 18.65 -1.29 -18.30
C LEU A 2 17.73 -0.18 -18.81
N VAL A 3 17.61 -0.04 -20.13
CA VAL A 3 16.71 0.95 -20.76
C VAL A 3 15.25 0.62 -20.50
N SER A 4 14.86 -0.66 -20.53
CA SER A 4 13.50 -1.10 -20.21
C SER A 4 13.14 -0.83 -18.74
N ARG A 5 14.03 -1.12 -17.80
CA ARG A 5 13.83 -0.83 -16.37
C ARG A 5 13.74 0.66 -16.08
N ALA A 6 14.61 1.46 -16.71
CA ALA A 6 14.54 2.92 -16.58
C ALA A 6 13.25 3.50 -17.17
N SER A 7 12.74 2.93 -18.26
CA SER A 7 11.46 3.32 -18.86
C SER A 7 10.28 2.97 -17.96
N ASP A 8 10.28 1.79 -17.33
CA ASP A 8 9.22 1.37 -16.42
C ASP A 8 9.21 2.23 -15.15
N ASP A 9 10.38 2.58 -14.62
CA ASP A 9 10.49 3.46 -13.45
C ASP A 9 10.02 4.89 -13.75
N VAL A 10 10.36 5.43 -14.93
CA VAL A 10 9.88 6.76 -15.37
C VAL A 10 8.36 6.74 -15.59
N THR A 11 7.81 5.65 -16.13
CA THR A 11 6.38 5.51 -16.33
C THR A 11 5.65 5.44 -14.99
N ALA A 12 6.18 4.69 -14.02
CA ALA A 12 5.62 4.62 -12.67
C ALA A 12 5.62 5.99 -11.95
N VAL A 13 6.68 6.78 -12.10
CA VAL A 13 6.75 8.15 -11.57
C VAL A 13 5.76 9.08 -12.27
N ARG A 14 5.63 8.97 -13.59
CA ARG A 14 4.66 9.74 -14.39
C ARG A 14 3.22 9.42 -13.99
N ASP A 15 2.88 8.14 -13.82
CA ASP A 15 1.54 7.72 -13.42
C ASP A 15 1.23 8.15 -11.98
N ALA A 16 2.21 8.07 -11.08
CA ALA A 16 2.09 8.62 -9.73
C ALA A 16 1.86 10.14 -9.75
N ALA A 17 2.61 10.87 -10.55
CA ALA A 17 2.48 12.33 -10.65
C ALA A 17 1.16 12.75 -11.30
N ASN A 18 0.76 12.13 -12.41
CA ASN A 18 -0.43 12.52 -13.16
C ASN A 18 -1.75 12.00 -12.54
N GLY A 19 -1.71 10.86 -11.84
CA GLY A 19 -2.90 10.25 -11.25
C GLY A 19 -3.07 10.50 -9.75
N ALA A 20 -2.01 10.32 -8.99
CA ALA A 20 -2.07 10.34 -7.53
C ALA A 20 -2.02 11.76 -6.95
N LEU A 21 -1.20 12.66 -7.50
CA LEU A 21 -1.04 14.03 -7.00
C LEU A 21 -2.31 14.88 -7.11
N PRO A 22 -2.97 14.98 -8.29
CA PRO A 22 -4.23 15.73 -8.42
C PRO A 22 -5.34 15.16 -7.53
N ARG A 23 -5.38 13.84 -7.40
CA ARG A 23 -6.35 13.15 -6.56
C ARG A 23 -6.12 13.43 -5.08
N LEU A 24 -4.86 13.53 -4.66
CA LEU A 24 -4.46 13.87 -3.29
C LEU A 24 -4.86 15.31 -2.96
N VAL A 25 -4.56 16.27 -3.85
CA VAL A 25 -4.94 17.67 -3.69
C VAL A 25 -6.48 17.80 -3.57
N ASN A 26 -7.22 17.17 -4.48
CA ASN A 26 -8.69 17.17 -4.42
C ASN A 26 -9.22 16.56 -3.12
N THR A 27 -8.61 15.47 -2.65
CA THR A 27 -8.95 14.81 -1.40
C THR A 27 -8.72 15.73 -0.20
N MET A 28 -7.59 16.42 -0.14
CA MET A 28 -7.27 17.38 0.92
C MET A 28 -8.26 18.55 0.93
N ILE A 29 -8.58 19.11 -0.24
CA ILE A 29 -9.59 20.16 -0.36
C ILE A 29 -10.94 19.66 0.16
N MET A 30 -11.38 18.47 -0.25
CA MET A 30 -12.62 17.87 0.21
C MET A 30 -12.68 17.68 1.72
N VAL A 31 -11.58 17.22 2.33
CA VAL A 31 -11.48 17.07 3.79
C VAL A 31 -11.61 18.43 4.49
N ILE A 32 -10.85 19.43 4.04
CA ILE A 32 -10.86 20.79 4.62
C ILE A 32 -12.26 21.41 4.50
N VAL A 33 -12.88 21.33 3.33
CA VAL A 33 -14.22 21.87 3.08
C VAL A 33 -15.27 21.15 3.95
N SER A 34 -15.20 19.81 4.05
CA SER A 34 -16.13 19.03 4.87
C SER A 34 -15.99 19.33 6.35
N VAL A 35 -14.78 19.44 6.85
CA VAL A 35 -14.51 19.81 8.25
C VAL A 35 -14.98 21.25 8.52
N GLY A 36 -14.71 22.19 7.61
CA GLY A 36 -15.18 23.56 7.71
C GLY A 36 -16.71 23.65 7.69
N ALA A 37 -17.37 22.88 6.83
CA ALA A 37 -18.84 22.81 6.77
C ALA A 37 -19.44 22.27 8.07
N LEU A 38 -18.87 21.18 8.65
CA LEU A 38 -19.33 20.68 9.94
C LEU A 38 -19.10 21.72 11.07
N ALA A 39 -17.99 22.43 11.05
CA ALA A 39 -17.68 23.48 12.02
C ALA A 39 -18.69 24.64 11.97
N SER A 40 -19.06 25.07 10.77
CA SER A 40 -20.00 26.16 10.56
C SER A 40 -21.43 25.84 11.00
N LEU A 41 -21.84 24.54 10.96
CA LEU A 41 -23.15 24.11 11.39
C LEU A 41 -23.30 24.15 12.92
N HIS A 42 -22.46 23.45 13.66
CA HIS A 42 -22.39 23.49 15.12
C HIS A 42 -21.17 22.73 15.65
N PRO A 43 -20.42 23.25 16.62
CA PRO A 43 -19.20 22.61 17.13
C PRO A 43 -19.42 21.22 17.77
N SER A 44 -20.61 20.92 18.27
CA SER A 44 -20.92 19.61 18.87
C SER A 44 -20.81 18.44 17.87
N PHE A 45 -20.89 18.70 16.55
CA PHE A 45 -20.71 17.66 15.53
C PHE A 45 -19.24 17.14 15.48
N PHE A 46 -18.29 17.87 16.04
CA PHE A 46 -16.91 17.39 16.13
C PHE A 46 -16.73 16.20 17.08
N ILE A 47 -17.53 16.07 18.12
CA ILE A 47 -17.39 15.02 19.11
C ILE A 47 -17.44 13.62 18.45
N PRO A 48 -18.50 13.26 17.72
CA PRO A 48 -18.55 11.94 17.06
C PRO A 48 -17.50 11.79 15.94
N VAL A 49 -17.12 12.87 15.26
CA VAL A 49 -16.09 12.84 14.23
C VAL A 49 -14.70 12.56 14.82
N VAL A 50 -14.34 13.20 15.93
CA VAL A 50 -13.08 12.95 16.65
C VAL A 50 -13.05 11.53 17.20
N LEU A 51 -14.17 11.05 17.78
CA LEU A 51 -14.28 9.67 18.25
C LEU A 51 -14.03 8.67 17.14
N ALA A 52 -14.64 8.87 15.97
CA ALA A 52 -14.37 8.05 14.80
C ALA A 52 -12.91 8.14 14.35
N GLY A 53 -12.31 9.33 14.35
CA GLY A 53 -10.89 9.53 14.04
C GLY A 53 -9.97 8.72 14.94
N VAL A 54 -10.28 8.68 16.25
CA VAL A 54 -9.54 7.83 17.22
C VAL A 54 -9.69 6.35 16.88
N LEU A 55 -10.92 5.88 16.60
CA LEU A 55 -11.16 4.48 16.21
C LEU A 55 -10.41 4.11 14.92
N TYR A 56 -10.39 5.01 13.93
CA TYR A 56 -9.59 4.84 12.71
C TYR A 56 -8.10 4.74 13.02
N GLY A 57 -7.58 5.65 13.82
CA GLY A 57 -6.16 5.65 14.23
C GLY A 57 -5.76 4.35 14.94
N LEU A 58 -6.60 3.84 15.84
CA LEU A 58 -6.38 2.58 16.53
C LEU A 58 -6.42 1.38 15.57
N ALA A 59 -7.40 1.34 14.66
CA ALA A 59 -7.51 0.28 13.66
C ALA A 59 -6.29 0.23 12.74
N ILE A 60 -5.80 1.39 12.29
CA ILE A 60 -4.62 1.50 11.43
C ILE A 60 -3.36 1.09 12.21
N ARG A 61 -3.19 1.58 13.44
CA ARG A 61 -2.03 1.25 14.27
C ARG A 61 -1.91 -0.26 14.50
N GLU A 62 -3.02 -0.92 14.82
CA GLU A 62 -3.05 -2.37 15.00
C GLU A 62 -2.76 -3.12 13.71
N PHE A 63 -3.35 -2.67 12.60
CA PHE A 63 -3.09 -3.23 11.27
C PHE A 63 -1.61 -3.13 10.91
N LEU A 64 -0.99 -1.97 11.03
CA LEU A 64 0.43 -1.77 10.69
C LEU A 64 1.35 -2.68 11.51
N ARG A 65 1.03 -2.93 12.77
CA ARG A 65 1.81 -3.84 13.62
C ARG A 65 1.72 -5.28 13.18
N THR A 66 0.55 -5.71 12.69
CA THR A 66 0.28 -7.11 12.35
C THR A 66 0.53 -7.40 10.86
N ALA A 67 0.42 -6.40 9.99
CA ALA A 67 0.54 -6.56 8.53
C ALA A 67 1.96 -6.87 8.08
N GLN A 68 2.95 -6.23 8.69
CA GLN A 68 4.35 -6.31 8.25
C GLN A 68 4.89 -7.76 8.19
N PRO A 69 4.79 -8.59 9.26
CA PRO A 69 5.30 -9.96 9.21
C PRO A 69 4.50 -10.84 8.23
N VAL A 70 3.19 -10.62 8.09
CA VAL A 70 2.34 -11.40 7.18
C VAL A 70 2.69 -11.13 5.73
N TYR A 71 2.82 -9.87 5.32
CA TYR A 71 3.21 -9.52 3.95
C TYR A 71 4.64 -9.91 3.61
N GLN A 72 5.56 -9.87 4.57
CA GLN A 72 6.92 -10.39 4.35
C GLN A 72 6.92 -11.90 4.12
N ALA A 73 6.13 -12.66 4.90
CA ALA A 73 5.99 -14.11 4.72
C ALA A 73 5.33 -14.45 3.38
N GLU A 74 4.30 -13.69 2.97
CA GLU A 74 3.65 -13.83 1.66
C GLU A 74 4.66 -13.62 0.52
N ARG A 75 5.44 -12.54 0.57
CA ARG A 75 6.46 -12.24 -0.44
C ARG A 75 7.52 -13.34 -0.53
N ARG A 76 8.00 -13.84 0.61
CA ARG A 76 8.96 -14.97 0.64
C ARG A 76 8.36 -16.22 0.02
N ALA A 77 7.15 -16.60 0.39
CA ALA A 77 6.46 -17.76 -0.16
C ALA A 77 6.24 -17.63 -1.68
N SER A 78 5.82 -16.45 -2.15
CA SER A 78 5.66 -16.18 -3.59
C SER A 78 6.99 -16.25 -4.36
N THR A 79 8.08 -15.71 -3.80
CA THR A 79 9.41 -15.79 -4.41
C THR A 79 9.89 -17.24 -4.49
N THR A 80 9.74 -18.03 -3.42
CA THR A 80 10.10 -19.44 -3.38
C THR A 80 9.30 -20.24 -4.41
N GLN A 81 8.00 -19.99 -4.52
CA GLN A 81 7.15 -20.59 -5.56
C GLN A 81 7.68 -20.28 -6.96
N SER A 82 7.97 -19.02 -7.27
CA SER A 82 8.50 -18.61 -8.57
C SER A 82 9.85 -19.28 -8.86
N GLN A 83 10.73 -19.39 -7.86
CA GLN A 83 12.01 -20.09 -8.00
C GLN A 83 11.82 -21.59 -8.30
N HIS A 84 10.89 -22.28 -7.63
CA HIS A 84 10.58 -23.69 -7.92
C HIS A 84 10.06 -23.87 -9.35
N ILE A 85 9.20 -22.99 -9.82
CA ILE A 85 8.69 -23.03 -11.22
C ILE A 85 9.83 -22.81 -12.21
N LEU A 86 10.61 -21.74 -12.04
CA LEU A 86 11.73 -21.40 -12.94
C LEU A 86 12.78 -22.50 -12.96
N SER A 87 13.17 -23.04 -11.79
CA SER A 87 14.15 -24.13 -11.71
C SER A 87 13.66 -25.40 -12.38
N THR A 88 12.36 -25.68 -12.34
CA THR A 88 11.75 -26.83 -13.01
C THR A 88 11.74 -26.65 -14.53
N ILE A 89 11.46 -25.44 -15.01
CA ILE A 89 11.47 -25.12 -16.45
C ILE A 89 12.90 -25.19 -17.00
N HIS A 90 13.88 -24.59 -16.31
CA HIS A 90 15.27 -24.64 -16.76
C HIS A 90 15.90 -26.05 -16.68
N GLY A 91 15.43 -26.89 -15.75
CA GLY A 91 15.90 -28.26 -15.58
C GLY A 91 15.02 -29.32 -16.25
N LEU A 92 14.12 -28.95 -17.17
CA LEU A 92 13.12 -29.86 -17.72
C LEU A 92 13.72 -31.10 -18.37
N ASP A 93 14.82 -30.95 -19.10
CA ASP A 93 15.49 -32.07 -19.77
C ASP A 93 16.11 -33.04 -18.74
N ALA A 94 16.69 -32.52 -17.67
CA ALA A 94 17.20 -33.33 -16.57
C ALA A 94 16.05 -34.06 -15.82
N VAL A 95 14.95 -33.35 -15.54
CA VAL A 95 13.77 -33.92 -14.88
C VAL A 95 13.22 -35.11 -15.68
N ARG A 96 13.15 -34.99 -17.01
CA ARG A 96 12.72 -36.06 -17.90
C ARG A 96 13.73 -37.20 -17.98
N ALA A 97 15.03 -36.86 -18.09
CA ALA A 97 16.09 -37.88 -18.19
C ALA A 97 16.18 -38.75 -16.92
N PHE A 98 15.89 -38.19 -15.75
CA PHE A 98 15.91 -38.93 -14.49
C PHE A 98 14.54 -39.48 -14.04
N GLY A 99 13.45 -39.20 -14.77
CA GLY A 99 12.09 -39.69 -14.49
C GLY A 99 11.53 -39.18 -13.15
N VAL A 100 11.92 -37.95 -12.70
CA VAL A 100 11.53 -37.37 -11.42
C VAL A 100 10.39 -36.35 -11.51
N GLU A 101 9.58 -36.42 -12.57
CA GLU A 101 8.48 -35.48 -12.84
C GLU A 101 7.46 -35.44 -11.66
N GLY A 102 7.11 -36.61 -11.12
CA GLY A 102 6.18 -36.68 -9.99
C GLY A 102 6.68 -35.95 -8.76
N LEU A 103 7.97 -36.12 -8.39
CA LEU A 103 8.58 -35.44 -7.27
C LEU A 103 8.60 -33.93 -7.46
N ARG A 104 8.93 -33.46 -8.67
CA ARG A 104 8.94 -32.04 -9.01
C ARG A 104 7.54 -31.43 -8.99
N THR A 105 6.53 -32.12 -9.50
CA THR A 105 5.13 -31.70 -9.44
C THR A 105 4.67 -31.51 -8.00
N HIS A 106 4.99 -32.45 -7.11
CA HIS A 106 4.67 -32.31 -5.68
C HIS A 106 5.40 -31.11 -5.04
N THR A 107 6.67 -30.90 -5.33
CA THR A 107 7.44 -29.75 -4.80
C THR A 107 6.83 -28.40 -5.23
N VAL A 108 6.45 -28.30 -6.50
CA VAL A 108 5.80 -27.07 -7.03
C VAL A 108 4.41 -26.89 -6.43
N ALA A 109 3.64 -27.98 -6.27
CA ALA A 109 2.31 -27.93 -5.65
C ALA A 109 2.38 -27.49 -4.18
N ASP A 110 3.31 -28.02 -3.40
CA ASP A 110 3.48 -27.64 -2.00
C ASP A 110 3.92 -26.17 -1.85
N GLY A 111 4.85 -25.70 -2.69
CA GLY A 111 5.23 -24.29 -2.76
C GLY A 111 4.05 -23.38 -3.10
N SER A 112 3.21 -23.82 -4.06
CA SER A 112 2.01 -23.08 -4.45
C SER A 112 0.98 -23.03 -3.32
N TRP A 113 0.76 -24.11 -2.61
CA TRP A 113 -0.11 -24.14 -1.43
C TRP A 113 0.38 -23.22 -0.31
N GLN A 114 1.68 -23.15 -0.06
CA GLN A 114 2.23 -22.22 0.90
C GLN A 114 1.99 -20.76 0.50
N ALA A 115 2.23 -20.41 -0.76
CA ALA A 115 1.97 -19.07 -1.27
C ALA A 115 0.49 -18.70 -1.15
N VAL A 116 -0.44 -19.60 -1.50
CA VAL A 116 -1.87 -19.39 -1.36
C VAL A 116 -2.28 -19.17 0.11
N ARG A 117 -1.76 -19.97 1.04
CA ARG A 117 -2.07 -19.81 2.47
C ARG A 117 -1.64 -18.44 3.01
N TRP A 118 -0.47 -17.97 2.66
CA TRP A 118 0.01 -16.66 3.08
C TRP A 118 -0.77 -15.53 2.42
N SER A 119 -1.09 -15.66 1.13
CA SER A 119 -1.93 -14.69 0.41
C SER A 119 -3.34 -14.59 1.01
N LEU A 120 -3.94 -15.72 1.38
CA LEU A 120 -5.24 -15.72 2.07
C LEU A 120 -5.15 -15.02 3.43
N ARG A 121 -4.09 -15.25 4.20
CA ARG A 121 -3.88 -14.54 5.48
C ARG A 121 -3.73 -13.03 5.29
N GLY A 122 -2.97 -12.61 4.29
CA GLY A 122 -2.82 -11.20 3.93
C GLY A 122 -4.16 -10.55 3.55
N ARG A 123 -4.95 -11.22 2.70
CA ARG A 123 -6.30 -10.77 2.32
C ARG A 123 -7.26 -10.69 3.51
N PHE A 124 -7.25 -11.71 4.38
CA PHE A 124 -8.08 -11.72 5.59
C PHE A 124 -7.73 -10.55 6.51
N LEU A 125 -6.45 -10.28 6.69
CA LEU A 125 -5.98 -9.14 7.49
C LEU A 125 -6.41 -7.80 6.90
N GLY A 126 -6.27 -7.64 5.57
CA GLY A 126 -6.75 -6.45 4.86
C GLY A 126 -8.26 -6.27 4.98
N ASN A 127 -9.03 -7.36 4.84
CA ASN A 127 -10.48 -7.32 4.97
C ASN A 127 -10.93 -6.97 6.41
N THR A 128 -10.21 -7.48 7.41
CA THR A 128 -10.46 -7.12 8.83
C THR A 128 -10.26 -5.61 9.07
N LEU A 129 -9.25 -5.00 8.46
CA LEU A 129 -9.08 -3.54 8.50
C LEU A 129 -10.29 -2.82 7.91
N VAL A 130 -10.72 -3.24 6.71
CA VAL A 130 -11.89 -2.63 6.04
C VAL A 130 -13.13 -2.71 6.93
N VAL A 131 -13.39 -3.86 7.55
CA VAL A 131 -14.52 -4.04 8.48
C VAL A 131 -14.41 -3.10 9.68
N ARG A 132 -13.24 -2.96 10.28
CA ARG A 132 -13.03 -2.02 11.41
C ARG A 132 -13.25 -0.57 11.01
N LEU A 133 -12.82 -0.19 9.80
CA LEU A 133 -13.08 1.16 9.26
C LEU A 133 -14.58 1.39 9.03
N LEU A 134 -15.31 0.39 8.49
CA LEU A 134 -16.76 0.47 8.32
C LEU A 134 -17.51 0.60 9.66
N VAL A 135 -17.05 -0.10 10.70
CA VAL A 135 -17.60 0.06 12.06
C VAL A 135 -17.38 1.48 12.58
N GLY A 136 -16.17 2.05 12.41
CA GLY A 136 -15.89 3.43 12.74
C GLY A 136 -16.77 4.43 11.99
N GLU A 137 -17.01 4.18 10.70
CA GLU A 137 -17.93 4.95 9.85
C GLU A 137 -19.37 4.90 10.37
N ALA A 138 -19.85 3.72 10.73
CA ALA A 138 -21.20 3.54 11.29
C ALA A 138 -21.35 4.28 12.64
N VAL A 139 -20.36 4.15 13.53
CA VAL A 139 -20.34 4.86 14.83
C VAL A 139 -20.36 6.37 14.63
N ALA A 140 -19.58 6.91 13.70
CA ALA A 140 -19.58 8.33 13.40
C ALA A 140 -20.93 8.80 12.85
N THR A 141 -21.49 8.04 11.91
CA THR A 141 -22.78 8.41 11.29
C THR A 141 -23.92 8.40 12.29
N ILE A 142 -23.99 7.35 13.12
CA ILE A 142 -24.98 7.26 14.20
C ILE A 142 -24.75 8.40 15.22
N GLY A 143 -23.49 8.66 15.58
CA GLY A 143 -23.14 9.73 16.50
C GLY A 143 -23.53 11.12 16.00
N VAL A 144 -23.26 11.44 14.74
CA VAL A 144 -23.66 12.73 14.12
C VAL A 144 -25.18 12.83 14.02
N ALA A 145 -25.87 11.76 13.61
CA ALA A 145 -27.32 11.73 13.54
C ALA A 145 -27.97 11.94 14.92
N TRP A 146 -27.44 11.26 15.94
CA TRP A 146 -27.89 11.41 17.34
C TRP A 146 -27.66 12.82 17.88
N THR A 147 -26.45 13.36 17.66
CA THR A 147 -26.12 14.74 18.05
C THR A 147 -27.02 15.74 17.32
N GLY A 148 -27.27 15.53 16.02
CA GLY A 148 -28.18 16.34 15.22
C GLY A 148 -29.60 16.31 15.78
N TYR A 149 -30.11 15.12 16.13
CA TYR A 149 -31.43 14.98 16.76
C TYR A 149 -31.54 15.77 18.06
N LEU A 150 -30.56 15.67 18.97
CA LEU A 150 -30.56 16.41 20.23
C LEU A 150 -30.51 17.94 20.03
N LEU A 151 -29.72 18.40 19.05
CA LEU A 151 -29.62 19.82 18.72
C LEU A 151 -30.92 20.39 18.10
N VAL A 152 -31.64 19.59 17.31
CA VAL A 152 -32.94 19.96 16.76
C VAL A 152 -33.98 20.03 17.88
N MET A 153 -34.02 19.04 18.78
CA MET A 153 -34.95 19.06 19.94
C MET A 153 -34.72 20.24 20.87
N THR A 154 -33.49 20.73 20.97
CA THR A 154 -33.15 21.93 21.76
C THR A 154 -33.26 23.23 20.97
N ASN A 155 -33.84 23.21 19.75
CA ASN A 155 -34.00 24.36 18.86
C ASN A 155 -32.69 25.11 18.53
N ARG A 156 -31.54 24.44 18.62
CA ARG A 156 -30.22 25.04 18.33
C ARG A 156 -29.85 24.94 16.86
N VAL A 157 -30.37 23.93 16.17
CA VAL A 157 -30.05 23.64 14.76
C VAL A 157 -31.34 23.24 14.03
N SER A 158 -31.49 23.62 12.77
CA SER A 158 -32.63 23.20 11.95
C SER A 158 -32.49 21.73 11.50
N VAL A 159 -33.58 21.07 11.19
CA VAL A 159 -33.63 19.71 10.67
C VAL A 159 -32.78 19.60 9.39
N GLY A 160 -32.84 20.61 8.51
CA GLY A 160 -32.06 20.68 7.29
C GLY A 160 -30.54 20.71 7.57
N ALA A 161 -30.11 21.48 8.58
CA ALA A 161 -28.71 21.53 8.96
C ALA A 161 -28.21 20.19 9.57
N ALA A 162 -29.03 19.51 10.38
CA ALA A 162 -28.70 18.17 10.89
C ALA A 162 -28.59 17.14 9.75
N ALA A 163 -29.51 17.15 8.78
CA ALA A 163 -29.43 16.28 7.60
C ALA A 163 -28.18 16.58 6.76
N THR A 164 -27.86 17.86 6.56
CA THR A 164 -26.65 18.28 5.86
C THR A 164 -25.38 17.78 6.57
N ALA A 165 -25.32 17.84 7.91
CA ALA A 165 -24.18 17.32 8.66
C ALA A 165 -23.93 15.83 8.41
N VAL A 166 -24.98 15.00 8.39
CA VAL A 166 -24.88 13.57 8.07
C VAL A 166 -24.40 13.37 6.63
N LEU A 167 -24.91 14.10 5.66
CA LEU A 167 -24.51 13.99 4.26
C LEU A 167 -23.06 14.40 4.03
N VAL A 168 -22.61 15.47 4.67
CA VAL A 168 -21.21 15.92 4.62
C VAL A 168 -20.30 14.89 5.24
N LEU A 169 -20.68 14.29 6.38
CA LEU A 169 -19.91 13.23 7.02
C LEU A 169 -19.77 12.01 6.11
N LEU A 170 -20.85 11.53 5.50
CA LEU A 170 -20.82 10.39 4.59
C LEU A 170 -19.88 10.63 3.40
N ARG A 171 -19.82 11.87 2.90
CA ARG A 171 -18.87 12.25 1.85
C ARG A 171 -17.41 12.29 2.32
N LEU A 172 -17.16 12.51 3.59
CA LEU A 172 -15.82 12.59 4.17
C LEU A 172 -15.10 11.24 4.22
N PHE A 173 -15.83 10.13 4.35
CA PHE A 173 -15.21 8.81 4.51
C PHE A 173 -14.46 8.32 3.26
N SER A 174 -14.98 8.60 2.06
CA SER A 174 -14.32 8.20 0.80
C SER A 174 -12.92 8.83 0.63
N PRO A 175 -12.74 10.16 0.80
CA PRO A 175 -11.42 10.79 0.85
C PRO A 175 -10.49 10.20 1.88
N VAL A 176 -10.96 9.94 3.09
CA VAL A 176 -10.14 9.38 4.18
C VAL A 176 -9.64 7.98 3.82
N ARG A 177 -10.49 7.11 3.29
CA ARG A 177 -10.07 5.78 2.80
C ARG A 177 -9.04 5.87 1.69
N PHE A 178 -9.19 6.83 0.77
CA PHE A 178 -8.21 7.06 -0.28
C PHE A 178 -6.85 7.47 0.28
N LEU A 179 -6.79 8.38 1.26
CA LEU A 179 -5.55 8.78 1.91
C LEU A 179 -4.81 7.59 2.54
N LEU A 180 -5.54 6.67 3.18
CA LEU A 180 -4.94 5.47 3.77
C LEU A 180 -4.33 4.54 2.72
N MET A 181 -5.03 4.32 1.59
CA MET A 181 -4.49 3.53 0.48
C MET A 181 -3.30 4.22 -0.18
N PHE A 182 -3.36 5.56 -0.30
CA PHE A 182 -2.29 6.34 -0.89
C PHE A 182 -1.01 6.29 -0.06
N LEU A 183 -1.09 6.34 1.27
CA LEU A 183 0.07 6.20 2.16
C LEU A 183 0.83 4.88 1.94
N ASN A 184 0.13 3.78 1.72
CA ASN A 184 0.76 2.49 1.40
C ASN A 184 1.51 2.54 0.06
N ASN A 185 0.92 3.16 -0.97
CA ASN A 185 1.54 3.30 -2.28
C ASN A 185 2.74 4.27 -2.23
N LEU A 186 2.66 5.32 -1.42
CA LEU A 186 3.75 6.28 -1.24
C LEU A 186 4.97 5.64 -0.57
N GLN A 187 4.78 4.77 0.42
CA GLN A 187 5.87 4.01 1.04
C GLN A 187 6.58 3.10 0.02
N ALA A 188 5.84 2.44 -0.86
CA ALA A 188 6.41 1.62 -1.92
C ALA A 188 7.20 2.47 -2.94
N ALA A 189 6.65 3.61 -3.36
CA ALA A 189 7.31 4.55 -4.26
C ALA A 189 8.58 5.16 -3.63
N TRP A 190 8.56 5.46 -2.33
CA TRP A 190 9.72 5.97 -1.60
C TRP A 190 10.89 4.97 -1.60
N VAL A 191 10.63 3.69 -1.39
CA VAL A 191 11.65 2.63 -1.45
C VAL A 191 12.22 2.50 -2.86
N CYS A 192 11.39 2.59 -3.90
CA CYS A 192 11.87 2.59 -5.30
C CYS A 192 12.73 3.82 -5.59
N LEU A 193 12.34 5.01 -5.12
CA LEU A 193 13.11 6.23 -5.29
C LEU A 193 14.47 6.16 -4.60
N GLN A 194 14.54 5.62 -3.38
CA GLN A 194 15.81 5.41 -2.67
C GLN A 194 16.75 4.48 -3.45
N ARG A 195 16.22 3.45 -4.10
CA ARG A 195 17.04 2.55 -4.95
C ARG A 195 17.57 3.26 -6.19
N VAL A 196 16.75 4.05 -6.87
CA VAL A 196 17.16 4.82 -8.05
C VAL A 196 18.23 5.84 -7.68
N VAL A 197 18.05 6.58 -6.58
CA VAL A 197 19.05 7.51 -6.06
C VAL A 197 20.32 6.78 -5.63
N GLY A 198 20.21 5.62 -4.98
CA GLY A 198 21.34 4.79 -4.60
C GLY A 198 22.19 4.33 -5.78
N VAL A 199 21.56 3.97 -6.90
CA VAL A 199 22.26 3.59 -8.15
C VAL A 199 22.94 4.79 -8.79
N ILE A 200 22.33 5.98 -8.76
CA ILE A 200 22.92 7.22 -9.30
C ILE A 200 24.11 7.68 -8.46
N CYS A 201 24.08 7.43 -7.15
CA CYS A 201 25.17 7.75 -6.21
C CYS A 201 26.32 6.75 -6.24
N LEU A 202 26.18 5.58 -6.88
CA LEU A 202 27.29 4.70 -7.14
C LEU A 202 28.17 5.36 -8.22
N ARG A 203 29.23 6.01 -7.76
CA ARG A 203 30.29 6.57 -8.61
C ARG A 203 30.79 5.45 -9.54
N PRO A 204 30.94 5.67 -10.84
CA PRO A 204 31.61 4.70 -11.70
C PRO A 204 33.00 4.47 -11.08
N GLU A 205 33.33 3.22 -10.74
CA GLU A 205 34.71 2.87 -10.47
C GLU A 205 35.53 3.27 -11.68
N GLU A 206 36.48 4.18 -11.50
CA GLU A 206 37.47 4.48 -12.51
C GLU A 206 38.08 3.16 -13.00
N PRO A 207 38.19 2.94 -14.31
CA PRO A 207 38.83 1.74 -14.82
C PRO A 207 40.24 1.70 -14.24
N VAL A 208 40.52 0.70 -13.45
CA VAL A 208 41.88 0.39 -12.97
C VAL A 208 42.74 0.30 -14.22
N ALA A 209 43.56 1.31 -14.43
CA ALA A 209 44.56 1.33 -15.48
C ALA A 209 45.44 0.12 -15.27
N SER A 210 45.24 -0.93 -16.04
CA SER A 210 46.10 -2.09 -16.10
C SER A 210 47.39 -1.71 -16.83
N GLU A 211 48.24 -1.00 -16.11
CA GLU A 211 49.64 -0.78 -16.50
C GLU A 211 50.45 -2.00 -16.08
N GLN A 212 50.30 -3.08 -16.84
CA GLN A 212 51.29 -4.14 -16.87
C GLN A 212 52.07 -4.05 -18.18
N SER A 213 53.07 -3.17 -18.17
CA SER A 213 54.17 -3.24 -19.11
C SER A 213 54.91 -4.57 -18.95
N ILE A 214 54.74 -5.47 -19.90
CA ILE A 214 55.54 -6.69 -20.01
C ILE A 214 56.95 -6.26 -20.46
N PRO A 215 58.01 -6.52 -19.70
CA PRO A 215 59.37 -6.28 -20.15
C PRO A 215 59.72 -7.31 -21.21
N THR A 216 59.86 -6.86 -22.47
CA THR A 216 60.47 -7.68 -23.53
C THR A 216 61.96 -7.86 -23.23
N THR A 217 62.33 -9.02 -22.68
CA THR A 217 63.71 -9.43 -22.57
C THR A 217 64.18 -9.91 -23.93
N HIS A 218 65.00 -9.10 -24.59
CA HIS A 218 65.82 -9.54 -25.72
C HIS A 218 66.94 -10.45 -25.16
N ALA A 219 66.91 -11.72 -25.52
CA ALA A 219 68.04 -12.64 -25.40
C ALA A 219 68.77 -12.72 -26.73
N HIS A 220 70.10 -12.42 -26.68
CA HIS A 220 71.07 -12.72 -27.71
C HIS A 220 71.28 -14.22 -27.93
#